data_5ad96dba5ee970fdb8d13cf40ccb70f9
#
_entry.id   5ad96dba5ee970fdb8d13cf40ccb70f9
#
_cell.length_a   1.000
_cell.length_b   1.000
_cell.length_c   1.000
_cell.angle_alpha   90.00
_cell.angle_beta   90.00
_cell.angle_gamma   90.00
#
_symmetry.space_group_name_H-M   'P 1'
#
loop_
_entity.id
_entity.type
_entity.pdbx_description
1 polymer ?
#
loop_
_entity_poly.entity_id
_entity_poly.type
_entity_poly.pdbx_seq_one_letter_code
_entity_poly.pdbx_strand_id
1 'polypeptide(L)'
;MTRRTFLRVAGAAGAAMLTGCKVVENETAAPVGPLSTTAATTDVLVSAPTEILITPTGSLYTQSYSRVPTVAAEAWRLRVHGLVSQERTLGMADIRAFPKVESIRTLECIGNPVGGNLIGNVRWGGCEAEALWREVGILAQATRAKFEAEDDYQTSVDLKWITQPGVLLVYEINGESLPRGHGFPLRILMPGLYGQKMPKWIRDIEFIDSDHQGYWESRGWSDIASVQTNSIVRQPGGLERLSPGSVAVFGVAFAGLRRITDVEVRIDEGEWAHADLLQDDSSLVWTQWSFDWAASDGRHKVAVRATDDTGFVQTTESQSILSSAFPAGTDNIHAVVVTVS
;
A
#
# COMPACT_ATOMS: atom_id res chain seq x y z
N MET A 1 -33.98 -7.25 -22.55
CA MET A 1 -33.51 -7.63 -21.18
C MET A 1 -34.09 -6.65 -20.17
N THR A 2 -34.81 -7.13 -19.17
CA THR A 2 -35.48 -6.27 -18.19
C THR A 2 -34.52 -5.86 -17.08
N ARG A 3 -34.74 -4.69 -16.43
CA ARG A 3 -33.89 -4.17 -15.31
C ARG A 3 -33.65 -5.21 -14.19
N ARG A 4 -34.54 -6.17 -13.99
CA ARG A 4 -34.36 -7.24 -13.00
C ARG A 4 -33.30 -8.27 -13.35
N THR A 5 -33.00 -8.48 -14.62
CA THR A 5 -31.99 -9.43 -15.09
C THR A 5 -30.59 -8.81 -14.94
N PHE A 6 -30.43 -7.48 -15.13
CA PHE A 6 -29.18 -6.77 -14.96
C PHE A 6 -28.69 -6.77 -13.49
N LEU A 7 -29.60 -6.53 -12.54
CA LEU A 7 -29.27 -6.54 -11.10
C LEU A 7 -28.88 -7.94 -10.57
N ARG A 8 -29.39 -9.04 -11.18
CA ARG A 8 -28.98 -10.40 -10.80
C ARG A 8 -27.57 -10.77 -11.31
N VAL A 9 -27.19 -10.25 -12.47
CA VAL A 9 -25.86 -10.50 -13.04
C VAL A 9 -24.79 -9.67 -12.30
N ALA A 10 -25.09 -8.43 -11.93
CA ALA A 10 -24.18 -7.59 -11.14
C ALA A 10 -23.96 -8.13 -9.71
N GLY A 11 -25.00 -8.70 -9.08
CA GLY A 11 -24.89 -9.30 -7.74
C GLY A 11 -24.05 -10.59 -7.71
N ALA A 12 -24.07 -11.39 -8.78
CA ALA A 12 -23.30 -12.62 -8.88
C ALA A 12 -21.79 -12.33 -9.15
N ALA A 13 -21.48 -11.29 -9.91
CA ALA A 13 -20.08 -10.89 -10.15
C ALA A 13 -19.40 -10.32 -8.90
N GLY A 14 -20.13 -9.55 -8.08
CA GLY A 14 -19.60 -8.98 -6.83
C GLY A 14 -19.24 -10.03 -5.78
N ALA A 15 -20.00 -11.13 -5.68
CA ALA A 15 -19.74 -12.19 -4.70
C ALA A 15 -18.54 -13.08 -5.06
N ALA A 16 -18.24 -13.24 -6.36
CA ALA A 16 -17.10 -14.06 -6.80
C ALA A 16 -15.74 -13.35 -6.62
N MET A 17 -15.72 -12.02 -6.51
CA MET A 17 -14.47 -11.26 -6.34
C MET A 17 -13.94 -11.23 -4.90
N LEU A 18 -14.77 -11.52 -3.90
CA LEU A 18 -14.37 -11.52 -2.49
C LEU A 18 -13.66 -12.81 -2.04
N THR A 19 -13.69 -13.88 -2.86
CA THR A 19 -13.10 -15.18 -2.50
C THR A 19 -11.63 -15.35 -2.95
N GLY A 20 -11.05 -14.39 -3.66
CA GLY A 20 -9.69 -14.50 -4.21
C GLY A 20 -8.56 -13.89 -3.37
N CYS A 21 -8.86 -13.02 -2.40
CA CYS A 21 -7.86 -12.48 -1.49
C CYS A 21 -7.91 -13.24 -0.16
N LYS A 22 -7.10 -14.29 0.00
CA LYS A 22 -6.86 -14.86 1.33
C LYS A 22 -5.96 -13.91 2.11
N VAL A 23 -6.51 -13.34 3.20
CA VAL A 23 -5.70 -12.79 4.28
C VAL A 23 -4.95 -13.98 4.87
N VAL A 24 -3.64 -14.04 4.70
CA VAL A 24 -2.83 -15.04 5.38
C VAL A 24 -2.63 -14.54 6.80
N GLU A 25 -3.37 -15.10 7.74
CA GLU A 25 -3.10 -14.90 9.15
C GLU A 25 -1.67 -15.36 9.45
N ASN A 26 -0.91 -14.53 10.15
CA ASN A 26 0.43 -14.85 10.63
C ASN A 26 0.37 -16.10 11.51
N GLU A 27 0.85 -17.24 11.03
CA GLU A 27 1.19 -18.36 11.91
C GLU A 27 2.43 -17.98 12.73
N THR A 28 2.19 -17.67 13.99
CA THR A 28 3.00 -17.67 15.21
C THR A 28 2.85 -16.38 16.03
N ALA A 29 1.62 -16.01 16.35
CA ALA A 29 1.40 -15.30 17.61
C ALA A 29 0.80 -16.33 18.59
N ALA A 30 1.45 -16.54 19.72
CA ALA A 30 0.89 -17.33 20.81
C ALA A 30 -0.50 -16.79 21.18
N PRO A 31 -1.47 -17.64 21.58
CA PRO A 31 -2.80 -17.16 21.92
C PRO A 31 -2.70 -16.18 23.09
N VAL A 32 -2.99 -14.92 22.82
CA VAL A 32 -3.22 -13.92 23.86
C VAL A 32 -4.52 -14.35 24.53
N GLY A 33 -4.43 -14.77 25.79
CA GLY A 33 -5.59 -15.10 26.61
C GLY A 33 -6.54 -13.90 26.68
N PRO A 34 -7.81 -14.12 27.10
CA PRO A 34 -8.81 -13.07 27.12
C PRO A 34 -8.32 -11.90 27.98
N LEU A 35 -8.16 -10.74 27.34
CA LEU A 35 -7.88 -9.48 28.04
C LEU A 35 -9.05 -9.20 28.97
N SER A 36 -8.77 -9.28 30.26
CA SER A 36 -9.70 -8.88 31.33
C SER A 36 -10.03 -7.40 31.13
N THR A 37 -11.27 -7.10 30.77
CA THR A 37 -11.82 -5.76 30.68
C THR A 37 -11.97 -5.19 32.10
N THR A 38 -10.92 -4.58 32.61
CA THR A 38 -11.05 -3.55 33.63
C THR A 38 -10.94 -2.22 32.90
N ALA A 39 -12.07 -1.55 32.76
CA ALA A 39 -12.13 -0.19 32.29
C ALA A 39 -11.40 0.71 33.30
N ALA A 40 -10.13 0.97 33.05
CA ALA A 40 -9.43 2.11 33.64
C ALA A 40 -9.60 3.24 32.64
N THR A 41 -10.47 4.20 32.95
CA THR A 41 -10.48 5.52 32.35
C THR A 41 -9.13 6.17 32.67
N THR A 42 -8.18 6.02 31.79
CA THR A 42 -6.97 6.81 31.80
C THR A 42 -7.14 7.81 30.68
N ASP A 43 -7.26 9.10 31.04
CA ASP A 43 -7.13 10.21 30.11
C ASP A 43 -5.73 10.18 29.49
N VAL A 44 -5.52 9.35 28.50
CA VAL A 44 -4.33 9.40 27.66
C VAL A 44 -4.65 10.41 26.56
N LEU A 45 -4.26 11.65 26.80
CA LEU A 45 -4.05 12.62 25.73
C LEU A 45 -2.96 12.03 24.84
N VAL A 46 -3.36 11.32 23.78
CA VAL A 46 -2.42 10.82 22.79
C VAL A 46 -2.01 12.06 21.99
N SER A 47 -0.81 12.57 22.28
CA SER A 47 -0.23 13.63 21.47
C SER A 47 0.03 13.13 20.05
N ALA A 48 -0.15 13.99 19.07
CA ALA A 48 0.21 13.67 17.67
C ALA A 48 1.68 13.25 17.57
N PRO A 49 2.01 12.32 16.68
CA PRO A 49 3.39 11.90 16.45
C PRO A 49 4.26 13.09 16.01
N THR A 50 5.46 13.20 16.57
CA THR A 50 6.46 14.24 16.20
C THR A 50 7.54 13.71 15.26
N GLU A 51 7.52 12.41 14.95
CA GLU A 51 8.44 11.75 14.03
C GLU A 51 7.67 10.90 13.02
N ILE A 52 8.29 10.65 11.86
CA ILE A 52 7.71 9.78 10.84
C ILE A 52 7.62 8.35 11.39
N LEU A 53 6.39 7.86 11.51
CA LEU A 53 6.10 6.53 12.04
C LEU A 53 6.54 5.45 11.05
N ILE A 54 7.30 4.50 11.56
CA ILE A 54 7.67 3.27 10.85
C ILE A 54 6.74 2.14 11.32
N THR A 55 6.07 1.51 10.38
CA THR A 55 5.22 0.36 10.65
C THR A 55 6.09 -0.82 11.06
N PRO A 56 5.88 -1.43 12.25
CA PRO A 56 6.57 -2.65 12.64
C PRO A 56 6.35 -3.76 11.59
N THR A 57 7.37 -4.56 11.33
CA THR A 57 7.32 -5.61 10.30
C THR A 57 6.14 -6.57 10.49
N GLY A 58 5.84 -6.95 11.73
CA GLY A 58 4.71 -7.82 12.05
C GLY A 58 3.32 -7.16 11.91
N SER A 59 3.27 -5.82 11.80
CA SER A 59 2.03 -5.04 11.60
C SER A 59 1.84 -4.61 10.15
N LEU A 60 2.85 -4.75 9.29
CA LEU A 60 2.69 -4.48 7.87
C LEU A 60 1.79 -5.54 7.25
N TYR A 61 0.79 -5.10 6.50
CA TYR A 61 -0.15 -6.00 5.83
C TYR A 61 0.55 -6.98 4.87
N THR A 62 0.01 -8.17 4.74
CA THR A 62 0.38 -9.14 3.71
C THR A 62 -0.83 -9.48 2.84
N GLN A 63 -0.64 -9.48 1.53
CA GLN A 63 -1.62 -9.95 0.56
C GLN A 63 -0.94 -10.94 -0.37
N SER A 64 -1.56 -12.06 -0.64
CA SER A 64 -1.04 -13.08 -1.54
C SER A 64 -2.11 -13.53 -2.52
N TYR A 65 -1.70 -13.74 -3.76
CA TYR A 65 -2.52 -14.30 -4.81
C TYR A 65 -2.92 -15.74 -4.49
N SER A 66 -1.96 -16.51 -3.96
CA SER A 66 -2.15 -17.89 -3.58
C SER A 66 -1.43 -18.19 -2.24
N ARG A 67 -0.82 -19.35 -2.11
CA ARG A 67 -0.03 -19.74 -0.94
C ARG A 67 1.26 -18.94 -0.83
N VAL A 68 1.75 -18.70 0.38
CA VAL A 68 3.10 -18.20 0.63
C VAL A 68 4.13 -19.31 0.36
N PRO A 69 4.99 -19.19 -0.66
CA PRO A 69 5.94 -20.24 -1.00
C PRO A 69 7.03 -20.38 0.05
N THR A 70 7.63 -21.57 0.14
CA THR A 70 8.86 -21.79 0.88
C THR A 70 10.01 -21.82 -0.09
N VAL A 71 10.84 -20.78 -0.06
CA VAL A 71 11.96 -20.59 -0.97
C VAL A 71 13.27 -20.74 -0.22
N ALA A 72 14.16 -21.63 -0.71
CA ALA A 72 15.53 -21.72 -0.22
C ALA A 72 16.39 -20.69 -0.95
N ALA A 73 16.94 -19.70 -0.24
CA ALA A 73 17.70 -18.61 -0.84
C ALA A 73 18.92 -19.07 -1.65
N GLU A 74 19.53 -20.17 -1.24
CA GLU A 74 20.71 -20.76 -1.92
C GLU A 74 20.36 -21.35 -3.28
N ALA A 75 19.15 -21.91 -3.40
CA ALA A 75 18.66 -22.52 -4.64
C ALA A 75 17.89 -21.51 -5.52
N TRP A 76 17.41 -20.42 -4.93
CA TRP A 76 16.61 -19.42 -5.64
C TRP A 76 17.44 -18.72 -6.74
N ARG A 77 16.78 -18.48 -7.87
CA ARG A 77 17.36 -17.74 -8.99
C ARG A 77 16.35 -16.74 -9.55
N LEU A 78 16.86 -15.57 -9.94
CA LEU A 78 16.17 -14.60 -10.76
C LEU A 78 16.71 -14.69 -12.20
N ARG A 79 15.84 -15.00 -13.14
CA ARG A 79 16.17 -14.90 -14.56
C ARG A 79 15.70 -13.55 -15.10
N VAL A 80 16.58 -12.86 -15.83
CA VAL A 80 16.27 -11.62 -16.56
C VAL A 80 16.60 -11.85 -18.03
N HIS A 81 15.59 -11.75 -18.89
CA HIS A 81 15.70 -12.18 -20.30
C HIS A 81 14.72 -11.45 -21.23
N GLY A 82 14.56 -11.96 -22.47
CA GLY A 82 13.70 -11.40 -23.50
C GLY A 82 14.41 -10.32 -24.30
N LEU A 83 13.83 -9.15 -24.45
CA LEU A 83 14.41 -8.04 -25.21
C LEU A 83 15.53 -7.33 -24.42
N VAL A 84 16.61 -8.05 -24.21
CA VAL A 84 17.85 -7.60 -23.57
C VAL A 84 19.07 -7.98 -24.40
N SER A 85 20.15 -7.24 -24.27
CA SER A 85 21.42 -7.55 -24.95
C SER A 85 22.12 -8.76 -24.35
N GLN A 86 21.95 -8.99 -23.04
CA GLN A 86 22.55 -10.08 -22.30
C GLN A 86 21.57 -10.64 -21.27
N GLU A 87 21.11 -11.87 -21.46
CA GLU A 87 20.35 -12.58 -20.44
C GLU A 87 21.21 -12.87 -19.21
N ARG A 88 20.58 -12.80 -18.02
CA ARG A 88 21.25 -13.10 -16.74
C ARG A 88 20.40 -14.04 -15.91
N THR A 89 21.07 -14.91 -15.18
CA THR A 89 20.47 -15.71 -14.10
C THR A 89 21.29 -15.45 -12.85
N LEU A 90 20.63 -14.84 -11.84
CA LEU A 90 21.28 -14.32 -10.65
C LEU A 90 20.81 -15.10 -9.42
N GLY A 91 21.74 -15.43 -8.52
CA GLY A 91 21.43 -15.88 -7.18
C GLY A 91 21.44 -14.71 -6.18
N MET A 92 21.11 -14.97 -4.91
CA MET A 92 21.14 -13.92 -3.89
C MET A 92 22.53 -13.33 -3.65
N ALA A 93 23.60 -14.09 -3.88
CA ALA A 93 24.96 -13.56 -3.79
C ALA A 93 25.24 -12.48 -4.84
N ASP A 94 24.76 -12.69 -6.08
CA ASP A 94 24.89 -11.71 -7.16
C ASP A 94 24.07 -10.45 -6.88
N ILE A 95 22.84 -10.59 -6.39
CA ILE A 95 22.00 -9.45 -5.99
C ILE A 95 22.66 -8.64 -4.88
N ARG A 96 23.25 -9.30 -3.88
CA ARG A 96 23.93 -8.65 -2.75
C ARG A 96 25.28 -8.05 -3.11
N ALA A 97 25.84 -8.38 -4.28
CA ALA A 97 27.06 -7.77 -4.79
C ALA A 97 26.84 -6.33 -5.33
N PHE A 98 25.60 -5.97 -5.70
CA PHE A 98 25.26 -4.59 -6.02
C PHE A 98 25.33 -3.70 -4.77
N PRO A 99 25.64 -2.40 -4.93
CA PRO A 99 25.65 -1.46 -3.81
C PRO A 99 24.32 -1.47 -3.04
N LYS A 100 24.40 -1.73 -1.72
CA LYS A 100 23.22 -1.70 -0.85
C LYS A 100 22.71 -0.28 -0.68
N VAL A 101 21.40 -0.12 -0.77
CA VAL A 101 20.68 1.11 -0.43
C VAL A 101 19.59 0.82 0.59
N GLU A 102 19.26 1.81 1.41
CA GLU A 102 18.13 1.79 2.31
C GLU A 102 17.23 3.00 2.04
N SER A 103 15.93 2.80 2.07
CA SER A 103 14.95 3.85 1.84
C SER A 103 13.67 3.59 2.62
N ILE A 104 13.15 4.62 3.29
CA ILE A 104 11.81 4.56 3.89
C ILE A 104 10.80 4.79 2.77
N ARG A 105 9.81 3.90 2.65
CA ARG A 105 8.75 4.02 1.64
C ARG A 105 7.45 3.43 2.13
N THR A 106 6.39 4.09 1.77
CA THR A 106 5.03 3.59 1.95
C THR A 106 4.70 2.55 0.87
N LEU A 107 4.15 1.44 1.31
CA LEU A 107 3.57 0.40 0.46
C LEU A 107 2.07 0.33 0.71
N GLU A 108 1.28 0.46 -0.36
CA GLU A 108 -0.17 0.37 -0.30
C GLU A 108 -0.70 -0.68 -1.27
N CYS A 109 -1.72 -1.42 -0.86
CA CYS A 109 -2.45 -2.36 -1.71
C CYS A 109 -3.49 -1.62 -2.55
N ILE A 110 -3.64 -1.94 -3.83
CA ILE A 110 -4.70 -1.36 -4.68
C ILE A 110 -6.10 -1.64 -4.11
N GLY A 111 -6.27 -2.75 -3.41
CA GLY A 111 -7.52 -3.13 -2.74
C GLY A 111 -7.69 -2.50 -1.36
N ASN A 112 -6.87 -1.53 -0.95
CA ASN A 112 -7.05 -0.85 0.32
C ASN A 112 -8.37 -0.07 0.30
N PRO A 113 -9.35 -0.43 1.14
CA PRO A 113 -10.62 0.31 1.18
C PRO A 113 -10.41 1.70 1.81
N VAL A 114 -11.40 2.57 1.67
CA VAL A 114 -11.41 3.87 2.37
C VAL A 114 -11.20 3.67 3.86
N GLY A 115 -10.19 4.32 4.44
CA GLY A 115 -9.82 4.17 5.85
C GLY A 115 -9.18 2.83 6.22
N GLY A 116 -8.82 2.02 5.24
CA GLY A 116 -8.29 0.66 5.44
C GLY A 116 -6.87 0.60 5.99
N ASN A 117 -6.44 -0.62 6.34
CA ASN A 117 -5.14 -0.89 6.95
C ASN A 117 -4.15 -1.57 5.98
N LEU A 118 -4.49 -1.65 4.69
CA LEU A 118 -3.60 -2.24 3.68
C LEU A 118 -2.59 -1.20 3.16
N ILE A 119 -2.01 -0.44 4.08
CA ILE A 119 -0.96 0.56 3.84
C ILE A 119 0.01 0.56 5.03
N GLY A 120 1.30 0.75 4.76
CA GLY A 120 2.31 0.87 5.80
C GLY A 120 3.59 1.51 5.28
N ASN A 121 4.30 2.20 6.17
CA ASN A 121 5.54 2.89 5.89
C ASN A 121 6.69 2.17 6.59
N VAL A 122 7.65 1.65 5.84
CA VAL A 122 8.74 0.83 6.38
C VAL A 122 10.08 1.18 5.74
N ARG A 123 11.16 0.84 6.43
CA ARG A 123 12.52 0.93 5.89
C ARG A 123 12.82 -0.32 5.07
N TRP A 124 13.04 -0.13 3.79
CA TRP A 124 13.42 -1.17 2.84
C TRP A 124 14.92 -1.17 2.61
N GLY A 125 15.53 -2.37 2.58
CA GLY A 125 16.93 -2.56 2.23
C GLY A 125 17.08 -3.45 1.00
N GLY A 126 17.95 -3.04 0.07
CA GLY A 126 18.12 -3.75 -1.20
C GLY A 126 19.19 -3.10 -2.07
N CYS A 127 19.02 -3.17 -3.38
CA CYS A 127 19.86 -2.46 -4.35
C CYS A 127 19.00 -1.77 -5.42
N GLU A 128 19.54 -0.73 -6.04
CA GLU A 128 18.95 -0.07 -7.20
C GLU A 128 18.87 -1.05 -8.37
N ALA A 129 17.67 -1.22 -8.93
CA ALA A 129 17.47 -2.11 -10.07
C ALA A 129 18.14 -1.58 -11.35
N GLU A 130 18.37 -0.27 -11.45
CA GLU A 130 19.08 0.36 -12.57
C GLU A 130 20.44 -0.27 -12.84
N ALA A 131 21.16 -0.68 -11.79
CA ALA A 131 22.47 -1.33 -11.95
C ALA A 131 22.36 -2.63 -12.74
N LEU A 132 21.32 -3.44 -12.45
CA LEU A 132 21.02 -4.66 -13.18
C LEU A 132 20.53 -4.35 -14.62
N TRP A 133 19.67 -3.32 -14.79
CA TRP A 133 19.20 -2.93 -16.14
C TRP A 133 20.34 -2.50 -17.06
N ARG A 134 21.36 -1.84 -16.53
CA ARG A 134 22.58 -1.51 -17.28
C ARG A 134 23.39 -2.74 -17.68
N GLU A 135 23.49 -3.75 -16.81
CA GLU A 135 24.20 -4.99 -17.13
C GLU A 135 23.49 -5.82 -18.22
N VAL A 136 22.15 -5.96 -18.14
CA VAL A 136 21.40 -6.74 -19.13
C VAL A 136 21.22 -6.00 -20.46
N GLY A 137 21.27 -4.67 -20.46
CA GLY A 137 21.14 -3.83 -21.66
C GLY A 137 19.77 -4.00 -22.32
N ILE A 138 18.73 -3.37 -21.73
CA ILE A 138 17.36 -3.40 -22.26
C ILE A 138 17.35 -2.87 -23.69
N LEU A 139 16.78 -3.60 -24.63
CA LEU A 139 16.72 -3.22 -26.05
C LEU A 139 15.63 -2.17 -26.27
N ALA A 140 15.84 -1.28 -27.26
CA ALA A 140 14.92 -0.18 -27.56
C ALA A 140 13.51 -0.65 -27.98
N GLN A 141 13.35 -1.88 -28.44
CA GLN A 141 12.06 -2.47 -28.80
C GLN A 141 11.21 -2.87 -27.59
N ALA A 142 11.82 -3.03 -26.41
CA ALA A 142 11.08 -3.36 -25.20
C ALA A 142 10.10 -2.25 -24.84
N THR A 143 8.86 -2.60 -24.60
CA THR A 143 7.81 -1.67 -24.16
C THR A 143 7.31 -1.97 -22.74
N ARG A 144 7.49 -3.22 -22.30
CA ARG A 144 7.02 -3.71 -20.99
C ARG A 144 8.02 -4.65 -20.35
N ALA A 145 7.91 -4.80 -19.05
CA ALA A 145 8.52 -5.88 -18.29
C ALA A 145 7.41 -6.76 -17.70
N LYS A 146 7.46 -8.05 -17.97
CA LYS A 146 6.59 -9.08 -17.40
C LYS A 146 7.33 -9.76 -16.24
N PHE A 147 6.61 -10.06 -15.19
CA PHE A 147 7.11 -10.70 -13.97
C PHE A 147 6.42 -12.04 -13.73
N GLU A 148 7.20 -13.01 -13.26
CA GLU A 148 6.68 -14.23 -12.65
C GLU A 148 7.28 -14.41 -11.24
N ALA A 149 6.46 -14.92 -10.32
CA ALA A 149 6.82 -15.18 -8.93
C ALA A 149 6.71 -16.67 -8.59
N GLU A 150 7.30 -17.08 -7.47
CA GLU A 150 7.32 -18.49 -7.01
C GLU A 150 5.92 -19.02 -6.59
N ASP A 151 4.94 -18.15 -6.42
CA ASP A 151 3.54 -18.51 -6.18
C ASP A 151 2.70 -18.53 -7.46
N ASP A 152 3.36 -18.46 -8.64
CA ASP A 152 2.79 -18.39 -10.00
C ASP A 152 2.01 -17.08 -10.25
N TYR A 153 2.20 -16.06 -9.40
CA TYR A 153 1.68 -14.73 -9.66
C TYR A 153 2.38 -14.11 -10.87
N GLN A 154 1.60 -13.54 -11.78
CA GLN A 154 2.09 -12.82 -12.96
C GLN A 154 1.48 -11.44 -13.04
N THR A 155 2.28 -10.48 -13.44
CA THR A 155 1.87 -9.11 -13.78
C THR A 155 2.86 -8.52 -14.78
N SER A 156 2.56 -7.37 -15.35
CA SER A 156 3.51 -6.61 -16.15
C SER A 156 3.38 -5.12 -15.90
N VAL A 157 4.39 -4.37 -16.25
CA VAL A 157 4.39 -2.90 -16.19
C VAL A 157 4.98 -2.32 -17.47
N ASP A 158 4.54 -1.12 -17.86
CA ASP A 158 5.20 -0.38 -18.92
C ASP A 158 6.66 -0.12 -18.57
N LEU A 159 7.53 -0.09 -19.57
CA LEU A 159 8.97 0.07 -19.40
C LEU A 159 9.34 1.30 -18.54
N LYS A 160 8.61 2.39 -18.69
CA LYS A 160 8.83 3.62 -17.90
C LYS A 160 8.78 3.40 -16.38
N TRP A 161 7.95 2.44 -15.91
CA TRP A 161 7.80 2.17 -14.47
C TRP A 161 8.95 1.36 -13.88
N ILE A 162 9.52 0.45 -14.65
CA ILE A 162 10.64 -0.38 -14.18
C ILE A 162 12.00 0.31 -14.37
N THR A 163 12.10 1.27 -15.31
CA THR A 163 13.35 1.97 -15.59
C THR A 163 13.45 3.35 -14.93
N GLN A 164 12.38 3.81 -14.25
CA GLN A 164 12.43 5.08 -13.52
C GLN A 164 13.41 5.00 -12.33
N PRO A 165 13.97 6.15 -11.87
CA PRO A 165 14.80 6.18 -10.68
C PRO A 165 14.09 5.63 -9.44
N GLY A 166 14.85 4.98 -8.58
CA GLY A 166 14.35 4.49 -7.31
C GLY A 166 13.58 3.17 -7.37
N VAL A 167 13.61 2.44 -8.48
CA VAL A 167 13.16 1.04 -8.49
C VAL A 167 14.17 0.19 -7.70
N LEU A 168 13.69 -0.55 -6.69
CA LEU A 168 14.54 -1.35 -5.81
C LEU A 168 14.25 -2.85 -5.93
N LEU A 169 15.31 -3.62 -5.97
CA LEU A 169 15.31 -5.06 -5.67
C LEU A 169 15.59 -5.23 -4.18
N VAL A 170 14.57 -5.62 -3.41
CA VAL A 170 14.56 -5.57 -1.95
C VAL A 170 14.68 -6.95 -1.35
N TYR A 171 15.53 -7.09 -0.35
CA TYR A 171 15.78 -8.31 0.42
C TYR A 171 15.78 -8.09 1.94
N GLU A 172 15.57 -6.84 2.41
CA GLU A 172 15.46 -6.49 3.83
C GLU A 172 14.27 -5.55 4.09
N ILE A 173 13.72 -5.64 5.29
CA ILE A 173 12.66 -4.78 5.83
C ILE A 173 13.00 -4.42 7.27
N ASN A 174 12.97 -3.12 7.62
CA ASN A 174 13.29 -2.60 8.97
C ASN A 174 14.63 -3.12 9.53
N GLY A 175 15.64 -3.32 8.66
CA GLY A 175 16.98 -3.79 9.03
C GLY A 175 17.14 -5.30 9.14
N GLU A 176 16.08 -6.08 8.90
CA GLU A 176 16.09 -7.54 8.95
C GLU A 176 15.82 -8.16 7.58
N SER A 177 16.16 -9.42 7.40
CA SER A 177 15.82 -10.16 6.19
C SER A 177 14.30 -10.19 6.01
N LEU A 178 13.82 -10.12 4.75
CA LEU A 178 12.39 -10.20 4.47
C LEU A 178 11.77 -11.45 5.11
N PRO A 179 10.66 -11.33 5.86
CA PRO A 179 9.84 -12.48 6.20
C PRO A 179 9.28 -13.16 4.95
N ARG A 180 8.97 -14.44 5.04
CA ARG A 180 8.38 -15.22 3.93
C ARG A 180 7.15 -14.51 3.33
N GLY A 181 6.22 -14.06 4.17
CA GLY A 181 5.00 -13.36 3.75
C GLY A 181 5.26 -12.05 3.00
N HIS A 182 6.40 -11.43 3.22
CA HIS A 182 6.80 -10.15 2.59
C HIS A 182 7.69 -10.32 1.34
N GLY A 183 8.00 -11.55 0.94
CA GLY A 183 8.68 -11.78 -0.34
C GLY A 183 10.09 -12.34 -0.27
N PHE A 184 10.50 -12.97 0.87
CA PHE A 184 11.80 -13.65 0.94
C PHE A 184 11.99 -14.66 -0.22
N PRO A 185 13.12 -14.67 -0.95
CA PRO A 185 14.33 -13.90 -0.66
C PRO A 185 14.39 -12.53 -1.33
N LEU A 186 13.56 -12.25 -2.37
CA LEU A 186 13.60 -11.01 -3.13
C LEU A 186 12.20 -10.57 -3.57
N ARG A 187 11.96 -9.25 -3.48
CA ARG A 187 10.83 -8.58 -4.11
C ARG A 187 11.28 -7.33 -4.84
N ILE A 188 10.42 -6.77 -5.68
CA ILE A 188 10.64 -5.48 -6.34
C ILE A 188 9.74 -4.40 -5.73
N LEU A 189 10.25 -3.17 -5.65
CA LEU A 189 9.47 -1.97 -5.35
C LEU A 189 9.60 -0.97 -6.48
N MET A 190 8.46 -0.47 -6.94
CA MET A 190 8.38 0.53 -8.01
C MET A 190 7.65 1.78 -7.51
N PRO A 191 8.32 2.95 -7.48
CA PRO A 191 7.71 4.20 -7.02
C PRO A 191 6.40 4.53 -7.73
N GLY A 192 5.40 4.99 -6.97
CA GLY A 192 4.13 5.48 -7.52
C GLY A 192 3.10 4.41 -7.87
N LEU A 193 3.42 3.13 -7.76
CA LEU A 193 2.51 2.03 -8.03
C LEU A 193 1.99 1.39 -6.75
N TYR A 194 0.81 0.78 -6.84
CA TYR A 194 0.31 -0.11 -5.78
C TYR A 194 1.07 -1.44 -5.75
N GLY A 195 1.02 -2.12 -4.60
CA GLY A 195 1.66 -3.43 -4.38
C GLY A 195 1.26 -4.53 -5.37
N GLN A 196 0.15 -4.38 -6.09
CA GLN A 196 -0.24 -5.25 -7.20
C GLN A 196 0.86 -5.35 -8.26
N LYS A 197 1.55 -4.25 -8.56
CA LYS A 197 2.63 -4.19 -9.56
C LYS A 197 4.01 -4.50 -8.97
N MET A 198 4.10 -4.85 -7.69
CA MET A 198 5.34 -5.10 -6.96
C MET A 198 5.41 -6.55 -6.48
N PRO A 199 5.60 -7.53 -7.39
CA PRO A 199 5.57 -8.95 -7.03
C PRO A 199 6.61 -9.29 -5.96
N LYS A 200 6.22 -10.21 -5.11
CA LYS A 200 7.03 -10.88 -4.09
C LYS A 200 7.59 -12.17 -4.68
N TRP A 201 8.67 -12.68 -4.11
CA TRP A 201 9.27 -13.96 -4.54
C TRP A 201 9.54 -14.02 -6.04
N ILE A 202 9.99 -12.89 -6.63
CA ILE A 202 10.22 -12.81 -8.08
C ILE A 202 11.27 -13.83 -8.51
N ARG A 203 10.97 -14.57 -9.58
CA ARG A 203 11.88 -15.56 -10.17
C ARG A 203 12.25 -15.28 -11.63
N ASP A 204 11.41 -14.46 -12.29
CA ASP A 204 11.56 -14.17 -13.72
C ASP A 204 11.15 -12.73 -14.03
N ILE A 205 11.96 -12.06 -14.85
CA ILE A 205 11.69 -10.76 -15.46
C ILE A 205 11.96 -10.87 -16.95
N GLU A 206 10.92 -10.77 -17.75
CA GLU A 206 10.99 -10.83 -19.21
C GLU A 206 10.68 -9.45 -19.81
N PHE A 207 11.63 -8.87 -20.55
CA PHE A 207 11.38 -7.65 -21.31
C PHE A 207 10.74 -8.00 -22.65
N ILE A 208 9.57 -7.41 -22.94
CA ILE A 208 8.70 -7.73 -24.07
C ILE A 208 8.27 -6.48 -24.84
N ASP A 209 7.79 -6.64 -26.07
CA ASP A 209 7.24 -5.61 -26.96
C ASP A 209 5.72 -5.74 -27.18
N SER A 210 5.08 -6.60 -26.40
CA SER A 210 3.67 -6.93 -26.51
C SER A 210 2.92 -6.63 -25.21
N ASP A 211 1.60 -6.48 -25.31
CA ASP A 211 0.74 -6.37 -24.13
C ASP A 211 0.67 -7.71 -23.40
N HIS A 212 0.76 -7.64 -22.08
CA HIS A 212 0.55 -8.77 -21.20
C HIS A 212 -0.36 -8.34 -20.03
N GLN A 213 -1.41 -9.10 -19.81
CA GLN A 213 -2.28 -8.95 -18.66
C GLN A 213 -2.03 -10.08 -17.65
N GLY A 214 -1.64 -9.71 -16.46
CA GLY A 214 -1.47 -10.64 -15.37
C GLY A 214 -2.81 -11.08 -14.76
N TYR A 215 -2.71 -11.70 -13.57
CA TYR A 215 -3.86 -12.28 -12.89
C TYR A 215 -4.96 -11.27 -12.55
N TRP A 216 -4.59 -10.12 -11.97
CA TRP A 216 -5.56 -9.12 -11.52
C TRP A 216 -6.08 -8.28 -12.69
N GLU A 217 -5.21 -7.92 -13.61
CA GLU A 217 -5.57 -7.15 -14.81
C GLU A 217 -6.61 -7.89 -15.66
N SER A 218 -6.43 -9.21 -15.85
CA SER A 218 -7.40 -10.06 -16.56
C SER A 218 -8.76 -10.17 -15.86
N ARG A 219 -8.84 -9.71 -14.60
CA ARG A 219 -10.07 -9.65 -13.79
C ARG A 219 -10.62 -8.23 -13.63
N GLY A 220 -10.11 -7.29 -14.42
CA GLY A 220 -10.63 -5.93 -14.52
C GLY A 220 -9.97 -4.93 -13.56
N TRP A 221 -8.93 -5.31 -12.79
CA TRP A 221 -8.14 -4.34 -12.03
C TRP A 221 -7.26 -3.51 -12.98
N SER A 222 -6.93 -2.30 -12.56
CA SER A 222 -6.11 -1.37 -13.33
C SER A 222 -4.79 -1.99 -13.80
N ASP A 223 -4.51 -1.88 -15.10
CA ASP A 223 -3.21 -2.27 -15.65
C ASP A 223 -2.09 -1.30 -15.25
N ILE A 224 -2.41 -0.04 -15.02
CA ILE A 224 -1.43 0.96 -14.57
C ILE A 224 -1.20 0.83 -13.05
N ALA A 225 -2.27 0.75 -12.26
CA ALA A 225 -2.26 0.63 -10.80
C ALA A 225 -1.41 1.71 -10.09
N SER A 226 -1.48 2.96 -10.58
CA SER A 226 -0.87 4.11 -9.91
C SER A 226 -1.65 4.47 -8.64
N VAL A 227 -0.92 4.83 -7.58
CA VAL A 227 -1.50 5.20 -6.29
C VAL A 227 -2.39 6.43 -6.44
N GLN A 228 -3.62 6.35 -5.93
CA GLN A 228 -4.55 7.48 -5.85
C GLN A 228 -4.26 8.31 -4.60
N THR A 229 -4.54 9.63 -4.67
CA THR A 229 -4.45 10.50 -3.51
C THR A 229 -5.48 10.09 -2.49
N ASN A 230 -5.03 9.70 -1.30
CA ASN A 230 -5.90 9.27 -0.22
C ASN A 230 -5.45 9.82 1.14
N SER A 231 -6.38 9.84 2.08
CA SER A 231 -6.15 10.24 3.46
C SER A 231 -6.95 9.36 4.42
N ILE A 232 -6.38 9.09 5.59
CA ILE A 232 -6.93 8.15 6.57
C ILE A 232 -6.85 8.76 7.95
N VAL A 233 -7.97 8.83 8.68
CA VAL A 233 -7.99 9.07 10.14
C VAL A 233 -7.50 7.80 10.83
N ARG A 234 -6.47 7.90 11.65
CA ARG A 234 -5.93 6.80 12.47
C ARG A 234 -6.40 6.92 13.92
N GLN A 235 -6.52 8.13 14.41
CA GLN A 235 -7.11 8.43 15.71
C GLN A 235 -7.97 9.70 15.63
N PRO A 236 -9.13 9.70 16.29
CA PRO A 236 -9.74 8.59 17.02
C PRO A 236 -10.17 7.44 16.11
N GLY A 237 -10.24 6.23 16.67
CA GLY A 237 -10.80 5.06 15.96
C GLY A 237 -12.31 5.19 15.77
N GLY A 238 -12.85 4.52 14.74
CA GLY A 238 -14.29 4.49 14.54
C GLY A 238 -15.03 3.85 15.72
N LEU A 239 -16.12 4.45 16.16
CA LEU A 239 -16.92 4.06 17.33
C LEU A 239 -16.23 4.22 18.69
N GLU A 240 -15.11 4.90 18.76
CA GLU A 240 -14.40 5.22 19.99
C GLU A 240 -15.24 6.17 20.87
N ARG A 241 -15.08 6.03 22.21
CA ARG A 241 -15.63 6.95 23.19
C ARG A 241 -14.53 7.86 23.69
N LEU A 242 -14.79 9.14 23.65
CA LEU A 242 -13.86 10.20 24.02
C LEU A 242 -14.43 11.01 25.18
N SER A 243 -13.56 11.64 25.96
CA SER A 243 -13.98 12.67 26.93
C SER A 243 -14.08 14.04 26.25
N PRO A 244 -14.99 14.91 26.69
CA PRO A 244 -15.04 16.30 26.23
C PRO A 244 -13.73 17.04 26.50
N GLY A 245 -13.36 17.95 25.61
CA GLY A 245 -12.14 18.76 25.74
C GLY A 245 -11.24 18.72 24.49
N SER A 246 -9.94 18.94 24.65
CA SER A 246 -8.99 18.87 23.54
C SER A 246 -8.71 17.44 23.15
N VAL A 247 -9.00 17.09 21.90
CA VAL A 247 -8.75 15.78 21.31
C VAL A 247 -7.81 15.95 20.11
N ALA A 248 -6.67 15.28 20.16
CA ALA A 248 -5.76 15.21 19.00
C ALA A 248 -6.31 14.21 17.99
N VAL A 249 -6.74 14.70 16.83
CA VAL A 249 -7.07 13.89 15.66
C VAL A 249 -5.82 13.73 14.82
N PHE A 250 -5.45 12.53 14.41
CA PHE A 250 -4.30 12.35 13.51
C PHE A 250 -4.48 11.20 12.54
N GLY A 251 -3.65 11.22 11.49
CA GLY A 251 -3.69 10.20 10.48
C GLY A 251 -2.55 10.31 9.48
N VAL A 252 -2.77 9.68 8.32
CA VAL A 252 -1.81 9.65 7.23
C VAL A 252 -2.49 10.02 5.92
N ALA A 253 -1.73 10.60 4.99
CA ALA A 253 -2.15 10.84 3.62
C ALA A 253 -1.03 10.40 2.67
N PHE A 254 -1.37 9.89 1.49
CA PHE A 254 -0.41 9.39 0.52
C PHE A 254 -0.93 9.55 -0.91
N ALA A 255 -0.01 9.83 -1.84
CA ALA A 255 -0.34 10.03 -3.26
C ALA A 255 0.71 9.42 -4.21
N GLY A 256 1.48 8.43 -3.76
CA GLY A 256 2.50 7.77 -4.58
C GLY A 256 3.68 8.69 -4.90
N LEU A 257 3.85 9.06 -6.18
CA LEU A 257 4.91 9.98 -6.61
C LEU A 257 4.58 11.46 -6.34
N ARG A 258 3.31 11.77 -6.14
CA ARG A 258 2.85 13.14 -5.88
C ARG A 258 3.01 13.46 -4.40
N ARG A 259 3.38 14.70 -4.09
CA ARG A 259 3.49 15.17 -2.72
C ARG A 259 2.12 15.60 -2.21
N ILE A 260 1.76 15.25 -0.99
CA ILE A 260 0.62 15.86 -0.30
C ILE A 260 1.00 17.30 0.05
N THR A 261 0.19 18.26 -0.38
CA THR A 261 0.41 19.69 -0.13
C THR A 261 -0.49 20.25 0.96
N ASP A 262 -1.63 19.61 1.19
CA ASP A 262 -2.58 20.01 2.23
C ASP A 262 -3.41 18.82 2.70
N VAL A 263 -3.84 18.87 3.95
CA VAL A 263 -4.83 17.98 4.54
C VAL A 263 -5.81 18.82 5.33
N GLU A 264 -7.09 18.57 5.11
CA GLU A 264 -8.16 19.28 5.82
C GLU A 264 -9.05 18.28 6.58
N VAL A 265 -9.47 18.70 7.74
CA VAL A 265 -10.38 17.95 8.63
C VAL A 265 -11.69 18.69 8.73
N ARG A 266 -12.79 17.95 8.75
CA ARG A 266 -14.13 18.49 8.97
C ARG A 266 -14.82 17.71 10.08
N ILE A 267 -15.33 18.45 11.06
CA ILE A 267 -16.16 17.89 12.12
C ILE A 267 -17.63 18.12 11.77
N ASP A 268 -18.39 17.03 11.71
CA ASP A 268 -19.80 17.04 11.32
C ASP A 268 -20.04 17.70 9.94
N GLU A 269 -20.96 18.65 9.85
CA GLU A 269 -21.25 19.46 8.67
C GLU A 269 -20.62 20.87 8.73
N GLY A 270 -19.57 21.03 9.56
CA GLY A 270 -18.82 22.28 9.67
C GLY A 270 -17.96 22.58 8.44
N GLU A 271 -17.16 23.64 8.56
CA GLU A 271 -16.18 24.00 7.52
C GLU A 271 -14.96 23.07 7.56
N TRP A 272 -14.29 22.94 6.42
CA TRP A 272 -13.00 22.28 6.32
C TRP A 272 -11.92 23.17 6.97
N ALA A 273 -11.09 22.60 7.82
CA ALA A 273 -9.99 23.27 8.50
C ALA A 273 -8.67 22.54 8.23
N HIS A 274 -7.61 23.31 8.01
CA HIS A 274 -6.28 22.77 7.71
C HIS A 274 -5.71 22.03 8.93
N ALA A 275 -5.08 20.89 8.67
CA ALA A 275 -4.32 20.11 9.63
C ALA A 275 -2.83 20.46 9.55
N ASP A 276 -2.11 20.26 10.65
CA ASP A 276 -0.65 20.35 10.68
C ASP A 276 -0.05 19.12 10.00
N LEU A 277 0.94 19.34 9.12
CA LEU A 277 1.61 18.28 8.35
C LEU A 277 2.99 17.96 8.91
N LEU A 278 3.28 16.68 9.06
CA LEU A 278 4.61 16.14 9.29
C LEU A 278 5.03 15.29 8.08
N GLN A 279 6.02 15.77 7.34
CA GLN A 279 6.45 15.20 6.05
C GLN A 279 7.93 14.84 6.05
N ASP A 280 8.27 13.79 5.28
CA ASP A 280 9.63 13.50 4.82
C ASP A 280 9.95 14.34 3.57
N ASP A 281 11.22 14.46 3.23
CA ASP A 281 11.65 15.09 1.97
C ASP A 281 11.20 14.27 0.74
N SER A 282 10.95 12.98 0.92
CA SER A 282 10.52 12.07 -0.13
C SER A 282 9.00 11.96 -0.22
N SER A 283 8.43 12.16 -1.40
CA SER A 283 7.01 11.86 -1.68
C SER A 283 6.66 10.36 -1.55
N LEU A 284 7.66 9.48 -1.51
CA LEU A 284 7.45 8.03 -1.34
C LEU A 284 7.13 7.63 0.11
N VAL A 285 7.23 8.57 1.03
CA VAL A 285 6.85 8.43 2.43
C VAL A 285 5.50 9.09 2.64
N TRP A 286 4.57 8.45 3.34
CA TRP A 286 3.30 9.08 3.66
C TRP A 286 3.48 10.39 4.44
N THR A 287 2.59 11.34 4.24
CA THR A 287 2.45 12.52 5.07
C THR A 287 1.63 12.15 6.30
N GLN A 288 2.17 12.36 7.49
CA GLN A 288 1.39 12.35 8.72
C GLN A 288 0.75 13.71 8.92
N TRP A 289 -0.44 13.72 9.49
CA TRP A 289 -1.16 14.96 9.78
C TRP A 289 -1.81 14.90 11.15
N SER A 290 -1.99 16.07 11.77
CA SER A 290 -2.68 16.21 13.05
C SER A 290 -3.58 17.43 13.07
N PHE A 291 -4.64 17.35 13.86
CA PHE A 291 -5.62 18.43 14.03
C PHE A 291 -6.13 18.44 15.47
N ASP A 292 -6.03 19.57 16.14
CA ASP A 292 -6.56 19.73 17.49
C ASP A 292 -8.04 20.09 17.43
N TRP A 293 -8.86 19.21 18.00
CA TRP A 293 -10.32 19.35 18.03
C TRP A 293 -10.81 19.62 19.44
N ALA A 294 -11.55 20.73 19.64
CA ALA A 294 -12.29 21.02 20.89
C ALA A 294 -13.60 20.21 20.89
N ALA A 295 -13.55 18.98 21.41
CA ALA A 295 -14.65 18.03 21.38
C ALA A 295 -15.70 18.38 22.44
N SER A 296 -16.95 18.49 22.01
CA SER A 296 -18.13 18.67 22.88
C SER A 296 -18.90 17.36 23.01
N ASP A 297 -19.74 17.25 24.05
CA ASP A 297 -20.63 16.11 24.24
C ASP A 297 -21.48 15.85 22.99
N GLY A 298 -21.58 14.58 22.59
CA GLY A 298 -22.41 14.20 21.46
C GLY A 298 -21.80 13.12 20.59
N ARG A 299 -22.47 12.84 19.49
CA ARG A 299 -21.99 11.97 18.43
C ARG A 299 -21.46 12.84 17.29
N HIS A 300 -20.21 12.63 16.90
CA HIS A 300 -19.53 13.43 15.91
C HIS A 300 -18.97 12.59 14.76
N LYS A 301 -19.01 13.16 13.56
CA LYS A 301 -18.35 12.63 12.37
C LYS A 301 -17.07 13.42 12.12
N VAL A 302 -15.93 12.75 12.08
CA VAL A 302 -14.63 13.34 11.74
C VAL A 302 -14.27 12.89 10.35
N ALA A 303 -14.23 13.79 9.39
CA ALA A 303 -13.88 13.53 7.99
C ALA A 303 -12.52 14.15 7.64
N VAL A 304 -11.77 13.52 6.73
CA VAL A 304 -10.48 14.01 6.27
C VAL A 304 -10.38 13.95 4.75
N ARG A 305 -9.79 14.97 4.12
CA ARG A 305 -9.44 15.01 2.72
C ARG A 305 -8.01 15.53 2.53
N ALA A 306 -7.35 15.07 1.47
CA ALA A 306 -6.01 15.51 1.10
C ALA A 306 -6.02 16.20 -0.26
N THR A 307 -5.06 17.11 -0.45
CA THR A 307 -4.70 17.75 -1.71
C THR A 307 -3.27 17.37 -2.08
N ASP A 308 -3.02 17.01 -3.34
CA ASP A 308 -1.68 16.74 -3.84
C ASP A 308 -1.10 17.91 -4.66
N ASP A 309 0.17 17.80 -5.02
CA ASP A 309 0.93 18.84 -5.73
C ASP A 309 0.50 19.08 -7.20
N THR A 310 -0.43 18.28 -7.72
CA THR A 310 -1.10 18.58 -8.99
C THR A 310 -2.33 19.48 -8.82
N GLY A 311 -2.72 19.74 -7.58
CA GLY A 311 -3.94 20.46 -7.22
C GLY A 311 -5.18 19.56 -7.16
N PHE A 312 -5.02 18.24 -7.27
CA PHE A 312 -6.14 17.32 -7.06
C PHE A 312 -6.55 17.31 -5.59
N VAL A 313 -7.85 17.46 -5.33
CA VAL A 313 -8.47 17.41 -4.01
C VAL A 313 -9.44 16.23 -3.94
N GLN A 314 -9.41 15.46 -2.87
CA GLN A 314 -10.43 14.46 -2.61
C GLN A 314 -11.79 15.14 -2.43
N THR A 315 -12.78 14.79 -3.23
CA THR A 315 -14.13 15.43 -3.20
C THR A 315 -15.27 14.45 -2.96
N THR A 316 -15.05 13.16 -3.25
CA THR A 316 -16.12 12.16 -3.19
C THR A 316 -16.22 11.58 -1.79
N GLU A 317 -17.37 11.78 -1.13
CA GLU A 317 -17.68 11.09 0.11
C GLU A 317 -17.99 9.61 -0.16
N SER A 318 -17.40 8.73 0.64
CA SER A 318 -17.72 7.31 0.58
C SER A 318 -19.17 7.10 1.04
N GLN A 319 -20.01 6.57 0.16
CA GLN A 319 -21.41 6.24 0.48
C GLN A 319 -21.56 4.87 1.15
N SER A 320 -20.48 4.10 1.26
CA SER A 320 -20.49 2.75 1.82
C SER A 320 -19.11 2.39 2.39
N ILE A 321 -19.10 1.79 3.58
CA ILE A 321 -17.91 1.11 4.13
C ILE A 321 -17.41 -0.03 3.23
N LEU A 322 -18.23 -0.45 2.28
CA LEU A 322 -17.92 -1.41 1.23
C LEU A 322 -17.54 -0.72 -0.08
N SER A 323 -17.29 0.61 -0.09
CA SER A 323 -16.84 1.29 -1.30
C SER A 323 -15.52 0.67 -1.72
N SER A 324 -15.61 -0.06 -2.79
CA SER A 324 -14.56 -0.89 -3.33
C SER A 324 -13.45 0.01 -3.88
N ALA A 325 -12.21 -0.30 -3.56
CA ALA A 325 -11.05 0.24 -4.24
C ALA A 325 -10.93 -0.26 -5.71
N PHE A 326 -11.84 -1.15 -6.12
CA PHE A 326 -11.92 -1.62 -7.51
C PHE A 326 -12.46 -0.53 -8.44
N PRO A 327 -11.86 -0.34 -9.62
CA PRO A 327 -10.75 -1.13 -10.19
C PRO A 327 -9.35 -0.53 -9.96
N ALA A 328 -9.21 0.68 -9.46
CA ALA A 328 -7.95 1.44 -9.58
C ALA A 328 -7.44 2.05 -8.26
N GLY A 329 -7.89 1.55 -7.12
CA GLY A 329 -7.68 2.18 -5.83
C GLY A 329 -8.82 3.14 -5.49
N THR A 330 -8.71 3.89 -4.38
CA THR A 330 -9.72 4.85 -3.95
C THR A 330 -9.11 6.19 -3.59
N ASP A 331 -9.79 7.25 -3.97
CA ASP A 331 -9.54 8.65 -3.60
C ASP A 331 -10.70 9.23 -2.77
N ASN A 332 -11.57 8.37 -2.24
CA ASN A 332 -12.73 8.83 -1.48
C ASN A 332 -12.33 9.37 -0.10
N ILE A 333 -13.08 10.38 0.35
CA ILE A 333 -12.99 10.96 1.69
C ILE A 333 -13.25 9.89 2.75
N HIS A 334 -12.32 9.72 3.68
CA HIS A 334 -12.50 8.88 4.85
C HIS A 334 -13.14 9.66 5.99
N ALA A 335 -14.06 9.02 6.69
CA ALA A 335 -14.66 9.58 7.90
C ALA A 335 -14.86 8.50 8.97
N VAL A 336 -14.70 8.89 10.21
CA VAL A 336 -15.01 8.08 11.39
C VAL A 336 -16.12 8.74 12.20
N VAL A 337 -16.86 7.92 12.94
CA VAL A 337 -17.89 8.42 13.87
C VAL A 337 -17.48 8.05 15.29
N VAL A 338 -17.46 9.03 16.18
CA VAL A 338 -17.09 8.89 17.59
C VAL A 338 -18.20 9.37 18.49
N THR A 339 -18.16 8.99 19.75
CA THR A 339 -19.07 9.50 20.80
C THR A 339 -18.23 10.19 21.87
N VAL A 340 -18.56 11.45 22.17
CA VAL A 340 -17.95 12.23 23.25
C VAL A 340 -18.92 12.28 24.42
N SER A 341 -18.48 11.88 25.63
CA SER A 341 -19.33 11.85 26.84
C SER A 341 -18.53 11.81 28.14
#